data_1cd893c85feebd50c660299861641bdc
#
_entry.id   1cd893c85feebd50c660299861641bdc
#
_cell.length_a   1.000
_cell.length_b   1.000
_cell.length_c   1.000
_cell.angle_alpha   90.00
_cell.angle_beta   90.00
_cell.angle_gamma   90.00
#
_symmetry.space_group_name_H-M   'P 1'
#
loop_
_entity.id
_entity.type
_entity.pdbx_description
1 polymer ?
#
loop_
_entity_poly.entity_id
_entity_poly.type
_entity_poly.pdbx_seq_one_letter_code
_entity_poly.pdbx_strand_id
1 'polypeptide(L)'
;MLVKPFTFICGDDDYLVSEKGKSWFSEQTKNLSDELSKEVLDARATNVSEVYDIINRFTSAVQTLSLLGERKIIWLKDVNFLADSPTGRAQGTLELLDNLKVVLESLDPNLFNVLITAQPVDKRRSFFKWCQKTANFTELSVGKDVEETCATLIKEVCENAGVSITRDAVELLIGKVNCNTRLIVEETRKLVTFAGKGSEPISDRLVADLVPNFGDADFFEAADAFYSLKLEWALESLRRHFFTNSESRPLLASLQSRNRLLIQLRVLLDAGAVRIGARGISKSDLEAAAQTYGHHF
;
A
#
# COMPACT_ATOMS: atom_id res chain seq x y z
N MET A 1 -10.47 19.04 -28.77
CA MET A 1 -10.26 17.81 -27.97
C MET A 1 -11.62 17.42 -27.41
N LEU A 2 -12.07 16.17 -27.64
CA LEU A 2 -13.30 15.68 -26.99
C LEU A 2 -13.05 15.65 -25.47
N VAL A 3 -13.91 16.35 -24.72
CA VAL A 3 -13.86 16.31 -23.24
C VAL A 3 -14.27 14.91 -22.80
N LYS A 4 -13.41 14.23 -22.08
CA LYS A 4 -13.69 12.87 -21.60
C LYS A 4 -14.66 12.95 -20.41
N PRO A 5 -15.59 11.99 -20.28
CA PRO A 5 -16.70 12.09 -19.34
C PRO A 5 -16.27 12.00 -17.86
N PHE A 6 -15.16 11.35 -17.54
CA PHE A 6 -14.66 11.19 -16.16
C PHE A 6 -13.15 11.00 -16.11
N THR A 7 -12.59 11.12 -14.92
CA THR A 7 -11.19 10.86 -14.62
C THR A 7 -11.07 9.53 -13.86
N PHE A 8 -10.11 8.68 -14.26
CA PHE A 8 -9.80 7.41 -13.61
C PHE A 8 -8.33 7.36 -13.19
N ILE A 9 -8.09 7.25 -11.91
CA ILE A 9 -6.74 7.15 -11.33
C ILE A 9 -6.61 5.80 -10.65
N CYS A 10 -5.61 5.02 -11.02
CA CYS A 10 -5.33 3.72 -10.43
C CYS A 10 -3.83 3.50 -10.28
N GLY A 11 -3.45 2.45 -9.60
CA GLY A 11 -2.03 2.11 -9.42
C GLY A 11 -1.82 0.86 -8.59
N ASP A 12 -0.56 0.57 -8.34
CA ASP A 12 -0.09 -0.51 -7.46
C ASP A 12 0.23 -0.02 -6.03
N ASP A 13 0.22 1.29 -5.82
CA ASP A 13 0.47 1.94 -4.53
C ASP A 13 -0.77 2.74 -4.08
N ASP A 14 -1.33 2.37 -2.94
CA ASP A 14 -2.55 2.95 -2.38
C ASP A 14 -2.36 4.41 -1.94
N TYR A 15 -1.18 4.73 -1.42
CA TYR A 15 -0.87 6.07 -0.97
C TYR A 15 -0.78 7.05 -2.15
N LEU A 16 -0.05 6.70 -3.21
CA LEU A 16 0.08 7.55 -4.39
C LEU A 16 -1.27 7.78 -5.08
N VAL A 17 -2.09 6.72 -5.21
CA VAL A 17 -3.43 6.83 -5.78
C VAL A 17 -4.30 7.75 -4.94
N SER A 18 -4.27 7.61 -3.61
CA SER A 18 -5.04 8.44 -2.68
C SER A 18 -4.61 9.90 -2.71
N GLU A 19 -3.30 10.19 -2.66
CA GLU A 19 -2.77 11.57 -2.69
C GLU A 19 -3.06 12.25 -4.02
N LYS A 20 -2.93 11.54 -5.14
CA LYS A 20 -3.29 12.08 -6.46
C LYS A 20 -4.79 12.38 -6.55
N GLY A 21 -5.62 11.49 -5.99
CA GLY A 21 -7.07 11.70 -5.90
C GLY A 21 -7.43 12.93 -5.06
N LYS A 22 -6.82 13.09 -3.89
CA LYS A 22 -7.00 14.24 -3.00
C LYS A 22 -6.59 15.55 -3.68
N SER A 23 -5.43 15.56 -4.33
CA SER A 23 -4.92 16.73 -5.05
C SER A 23 -5.88 17.13 -6.17
N TRP A 24 -6.33 16.17 -6.99
CA TRP A 24 -7.30 16.42 -8.04
C TRP A 24 -8.62 16.97 -7.49
N PHE A 25 -9.16 16.34 -6.45
CA PHE A 25 -10.43 16.75 -5.85
C PHE A 25 -10.34 18.16 -5.26
N SER A 26 -9.27 18.46 -4.53
CA SER A 26 -9.01 19.79 -3.96
C SER A 26 -8.93 20.87 -5.04
N GLU A 27 -8.23 20.59 -6.15
CA GLU A 27 -8.11 21.51 -7.27
C GLU A 27 -9.48 21.80 -7.93
N GLN A 28 -10.27 20.74 -8.19
CA GLN A 28 -11.58 20.89 -8.83
C GLN A 28 -12.61 21.55 -7.93
N THR A 29 -12.47 21.43 -6.61
CA THR A 29 -13.44 21.99 -5.63
C THR A 29 -13.03 23.36 -5.07
N LYS A 30 -11.85 23.87 -5.41
CA LYS A 30 -11.28 25.11 -4.84
C LYS A 30 -12.19 26.33 -4.99
N ASN A 31 -12.91 26.44 -6.09
CA ASN A 31 -13.74 27.59 -6.42
C ASN A 31 -15.25 27.33 -6.23
N LEU A 32 -15.64 26.17 -5.69
CA LEU A 32 -17.04 25.85 -5.44
C LEU A 32 -17.46 26.42 -4.09
N SER A 33 -18.56 27.17 -4.09
CA SER A 33 -19.15 27.75 -2.88
C SER A 33 -20.17 26.84 -2.22
N ASP A 34 -20.80 25.95 -3.01
CA ASP A 34 -21.83 25.03 -2.53
C ASP A 34 -21.21 23.69 -2.08
N GLU A 35 -21.34 23.38 -0.80
CA GLU A 35 -20.89 22.09 -0.25
C GLU A 35 -21.66 20.89 -0.83
N LEU A 36 -22.91 21.08 -1.27
CA LEU A 36 -23.70 20.01 -1.91
C LEU A 36 -23.22 19.70 -3.33
N SER A 37 -22.39 20.59 -3.91
CA SER A 37 -21.73 20.36 -5.19
C SER A 37 -20.49 19.46 -5.09
N LYS A 38 -20.10 19.04 -3.86
CA LYS A 38 -18.93 18.19 -3.58
C LYS A 38 -19.40 16.91 -2.91
N GLU A 39 -19.12 15.77 -3.51
CA GLU A 39 -19.53 14.49 -2.95
C GLU A 39 -18.39 13.47 -3.03
N VAL A 40 -18.05 12.86 -1.89
CA VAL A 40 -17.07 11.79 -1.80
C VAL A 40 -17.76 10.52 -1.32
N LEU A 41 -17.72 9.49 -2.15
CA LEU A 41 -18.31 8.17 -1.88
C LEU A 41 -17.18 7.17 -1.64
N ASP A 42 -17.06 6.65 -0.41
CA ASP A 42 -16.18 5.51 -0.14
C ASP A 42 -16.72 4.27 -0.89
N ALA A 43 -15.88 3.70 -1.74
CA ALA A 43 -16.24 2.60 -2.62
C ALA A 43 -15.51 1.29 -2.27
N ARG A 44 -15.11 1.13 -1.02
CA ARG A 44 -14.59 -0.15 -0.53
C ARG A 44 -15.75 -1.10 -0.24
N ALA A 45 -15.71 -2.28 -0.86
CA ALA A 45 -16.70 -3.32 -0.72
C ALA A 45 -16.06 -4.66 -0.35
N THR A 46 -16.71 -5.41 0.53
CA THR A 46 -16.31 -6.76 0.93
C THR A 46 -17.17 -7.84 0.27
N ASN A 47 -18.34 -7.47 -0.23
CA ASN A 47 -19.33 -8.37 -0.86
C ASN A 47 -20.11 -7.65 -1.96
N VAL A 48 -20.89 -8.42 -2.73
CA VAL A 48 -21.66 -7.91 -3.89
C VAL A 48 -22.78 -6.95 -3.47
N SER A 49 -23.40 -7.13 -2.30
CA SER A 49 -24.45 -6.22 -1.82
C SER A 49 -23.89 -4.82 -1.56
N GLU A 50 -22.71 -4.73 -0.97
CA GLU A 50 -22.05 -3.44 -0.78
C GLU A 50 -21.67 -2.79 -2.10
N VAL A 51 -21.23 -3.56 -3.11
CA VAL A 51 -21.00 -3.01 -4.47
C VAL A 51 -22.28 -2.44 -5.05
N TYR A 52 -23.41 -3.14 -4.90
CA TYR A 52 -24.72 -2.66 -5.34
C TYR A 52 -25.10 -1.34 -4.67
N ASP A 53 -24.94 -1.23 -3.35
CA ASP A 53 -25.26 -0.03 -2.59
C ASP A 53 -24.36 1.16 -3.02
N ILE A 54 -23.08 0.91 -3.23
CA ILE A 54 -22.12 1.93 -3.71
C ILE A 54 -22.52 2.46 -5.09
N ILE A 55 -22.84 1.58 -6.04
CA ILE A 55 -23.23 1.97 -7.40
C ILE A 55 -24.58 2.70 -7.41
N ASN A 56 -25.54 2.28 -6.58
CA ASN A 56 -26.81 2.98 -6.44
C ASN A 56 -26.62 4.40 -5.85
N ARG A 57 -25.78 4.55 -4.82
CA ARG A 57 -25.45 5.86 -4.26
C ARG A 57 -24.77 6.74 -5.30
N PHE A 58 -23.84 6.21 -6.07
CA PHE A 58 -23.21 6.94 -7.17
C PHE A 58 -24.23 7.36 -8.23
N THR A 59 -25.12 6.46 -8.65
CA THR A 59 -26.18 6.75 -9.62
C THR A 59 -27.12 7.83 -9.11
N SER A 60 -27.50 7.79 -7.84
CA SER A 60 -28.31 8.84 -7.22
C SER A 60 -27.56 10.19 -7.15
N ALA A 61 -26.27 10.15 -6.86
CA ALA A 61 -25.42 11.34 -6.82
C ALA A 61 -25.36 12.06 -8.18
N VAL A 62 -25.26 11.33 -9.29
CA VAL A 62 -25.24 11.90 -10.65
C VAL A 62 -26.61 12.29 -11.19
N GLN A 63 -27.71 11.92 -10.51
CA GLN A 63 -29.06 12.36 -10.84
C GLN A 63 -29.46 13.67 -10.11
N THR A 64 -28.67 14.06 -9.10
CA THR A 64 -28.94 15.25 -8.29
C THR A 64 -28.05 16.40 -8.75
N LEU A 65 -28.65 17.47 -9.25
CA LEU A 65 -27.95 18.67 -9.68
C LEU A 65 -27.61 19.58 -8.49
N SER A 66 -26.58 20.42 -8.65
CA SER A 66 -26.30 21.51 -7.72
C SER A 66 -27.46 22.52 -7.67
N LEU A 67 -27.78 22.97 -6.47
CA LEU A 67 -28.86 23.98 -6.27
C LEU A 67 -28.48 25.35 -6.82
N LEU A 68 -27.18 25.65 -6.87
CA LEU A 68 -26.68 26.96 -7.34
C LEU A 68 -26.28 26.93 -8.83
N GLY A 69 -26.56 25.86 -9.55
CA GLY A 69 -26.16 25.70 -10.94
C GLY A 69 -24.67 25.49 -11.16
N GLU A 70 -23.91 25.23 -10.08
CA GLU A 70 -22.49 24.88 -10.16
C GLU A 70 -22.31 23.45 -10.68
N ARG A 71 -21.16 23.19 -11.27
CA ARG A 71 -20.77 21.85 -11.70
C ARG A 71 -20.58 20.93 -10.47
N LYS A 72 -21.24 19.79 -10.44
CA LYS A 72 -21.10 18.83 -9.34
C LYS A 72 -19.84 17.99 -9.50
N ILE A 73 -19.03 17.91 -8.43
CA ILE A 73 -17.81 17.12 -8.35
C ILE A 73 -18.07 15.89 -7.50
N ILE A 74 -17.90 14.70 -8.08
CA ILE A 74 -18.16 13.43 -7.40
C ILE A 74 -16.87 12.60 -7.43
N TRP A 75 -16.44 12.14 -6.26
CA TRP A 75 -15.30 11.24 -6.12
C TRP A 75 -15.74 9.88 -5.62
N LEU A 76 -15.71 8.86 -6.50
CA LEU A 76 -15.85 7.46 -6.14
C LEU A 76 -14.48 6.95 -5.67
N LYS A 77 -14.29 6.94 -4.35
CA LYS A 77 -13.00 6.78 -3.70
C LYS A 77 -12.72 5.33 -3.32
N ASP A 78 -11.49 4.87 -3.58
CA ASP A 78 -10.94 3.59 -3.12
C ASP A 78 -11.73 2.37 -3.62
N VAL A 79 -12.09 2.36 -4.91
CA VAL A 79 -12.75 1.22 -5.55
C VAL A 79 -11.84 0.00 -5.51
N ASN A 80 -12.21 -1.03 -4.74
CA ASN A 80 -11.44 -2.25 -4.55
C ASN A 80 -12.03 -3.49 -5.27
N PHE A 81 -13.28 -3.41 -5.72
CA PHE A 81 -13.95 -4.52 -6.42
C PHE A 81 -13.57 -4.64 -7.91
N LEU A 82 -12.61 -3.83 -8.37
CA LEU A 82 -11.93 -4.03 -9.66
C LEU A 82 -10.74 -4.99 -9.56
N ALA A 83 -10.40 -5.44 -8.37
CA ALA A 83 -9.34 -6.41 -8.10
C ALA A 83 -9.69 -7.83 -8.54
N ASP A 84 -8.69 -8.69 -8.64
CA ASP A 84 -8.85 -10.13 -8.80
C ASP A 84 -9.19 -10.80 -7.44
N SER A 85 -10.33 -10.42 -6.87
CA SER A 85 -10.88 -10.87 -5.59
C SER A 85 -12.17 -11.67 -5.79
N PRO A 86 -12.64 -12.45 -4.79
CA PRO A 86 -13.95 -13.12 -4.85
C PRO A 86 -15.09 -12.16 -5.17
N THR A 87 -15.17 -11.01 -4.49
CA THR A 87 -16.15 -9.95 -4.75
C THR A 87 -16.03 -9.42 -6.16
N GLY A 88 -14.81 -9.10 -6.60
CA GLY A 88 -14.57 -8.56 -7.94
C GLY A 88 -14.86 -9.56 -9.07
N ARG A 89 -14.74 -10.88 -8.85
CA ARG A 89 -15.06 -11.93 -9.84
C ARG A 89 -16.52 -12.33 -9.87
N ALA A 90 -17.30 -11.93 -8.87
CA ALA A 90 -18.69 -12.31 -8.78
C ALA A 90 -19.50 -11.78 -9.97
N GLN A 91 -20.38 -12.61 -10.54
CA GLN A 91 -21.21 -12.26 -11.71
C GLN A 91 -22.02 -10.98 -11.45
N GLY A 92 -22.62 -10.85 -10.25
CA GLY A 92 -23.36 -9.65 -9.89
C GLY A 92 -22.50 -8.37 -9.90
N THR A 93 -21.23 -8.44 -9.48
CA THR A 93 -20.32 -7.29 -9.59
C THR A 93 -20.03 -6.93 -11.05
N LEU A 94 -19.87 -7.93 -11.93
CA LEU A 94 -19.60 -7.67 -13.36
C LEU A 94 -20.80 -6.98 -14.03
N GLU A 95 -22.02 -7.42 -13.74
CA GLU A 95 -23.25 -6.78 -14.23
C GLU A 95 -23.40 -5.35 -13.71
N LEU A 96 -23.09 -5.11 -12.43
CA LEU A 96 -23.08 -3.77 -11.84
C LEU A 96 -22.04 -2.85 -12.48
N LEU A 97 -20.87 -3.37 -12.84
CA LEU A 97 -19.85 -2.61 -13.57
C LEU A 97 -20.28 -2.26 -15.00
N ASP A 98 -21.06 -3.13 -15.66
CA ASP A 98 -21.61 -2.81 -16.98
C ASP A 98 -22.69 -1.71 -16.88
N ASN A 99 -23.52 -1.73 -15.83
CA ASN A 99 -24.44 -0.63 -15.54
C ASN A 99 -23.69 0.68 -15.24
N LEU A 100 -22.61 0.61 -14.47
CA LEU A 100 -21.77 1.78 -14.16
C LEU A 100 -21.16 2.40 -15.43
N LYS A 101 -20.75 1.60 -16.43
CA LYS A 101 -20.30 2.13 -17.73
C LYS A 101 -21.36 2.98 -18.41
N VAL A 102 -22.60 2.47 -18.47
CA VAL A 102 -23.71 3.19 -19.09
C VAL A 102 -23.94 4.53 -18.41
N VAL A 103 -23.93 4.56 -17.07
CA VAL A 103 -24.08 5.81 -16.30
C VAL A 103 -22.93 6.78 -16.61
N LEU A 104 -21.68 6.29 -16.59
CA LEU A 104 -20.50 7.13 -16.87
C LEU A 104 -20.47 7.67 -18.30
N GLU A 105 -20.94 6.92 -19.29
CA GLU A 105 -21.03 7.36 -20.69
C GLU A 105 -22.14 8.41 -20.90
N SER A 106 -23.19 8.39 -20.08
CA SER A 106 -24.32 9.34 -20.16
C SER A 106 -24.06 10.67 -19.45
N LEU A 107 -22.95 10.83 -18.74
CA LEU A 107 -22.63 12.04 -18.00
C LEU A 107 -22.42 13.24 -18.94
N ASP A 108 -23.10 14.36 -18.61
CA ASP A 108 -22.78 15.64 -19.22
C ASP A 108 -21.55 16.25 -18.54
N PRO A 109 -20.42 16.42 -19.26
CA PRO A 109 -19.21 16.99 -18.68
C PRO A 109 -19.34 18.45 -18.23
N ASN A 110 -20.40 19.16 -18.64
CA ASN A 110 -20.67 20.53 -18.19
C ASN A 110 -21.34 20.55 -16.81
N LEU A 111 -22.09 19.50 -16.47
CA LEU A 111 -22.83 19.39 -15.22
C LEU A 111 -22.06 18.59 -14.16
N PHE A 112 -21.30 17.59 -14.58
CA PHE A 112 -20.61 16.66 -13.68
C PHE A 112 -19.13 16.59 -14.00
N ASN A 113 -18.32 16.47 -12.95
CA ASN A 113 -16.92 16.10 -13.04
C ASN A 113 -16.65 14.94 -12.07
N VAL A 114 -16.41 13.76 -12.61
CA VAL A 114 -16.32 12.54 -11.82
C VAL A 114 -14.88 12.05 -11.76
N LEU A 115 -14.43 11.75 -10.55
CA LEU A 115 -13.18 11.04 -10.28
C LEU A 115 -13.50 9.64 -9.76
N ILE A 116 -12.81 8.65 -10.30
CA ILE A 116 -12.76 7.29 -9.76
C ILE A 116 -11.31 6.98 -9.39
N THR A 117 -11.06 6.66 -8.12
CA THR A 117 -9.78 6.12 -7.69
C THR A 117 -9.93 4.64 -7.36
N ALA A 118 -9.04 3.80 -7.88
CA ALA A 118 -9.13 2.35 -7.74
C ALA A 118 -7.77 1.70 -7.42
N GLN A 119 -7.77 0.85 -6.39
CA GLN A 119 -6.62 0.05 -5.99
C GLN A 119 -7.09 -1.05 -5.01
N PRO A 120 -6.67 -2.31 -5.19
CA PRO A 120 -5.96 -2.85 -6.36
C PRO A 120 -6.85 -3.03 -7.60
N VAL A 121 -6.24 -3.17 -8.78
CA VAL A 121 -6.97 -3.30 -10.05
C VAL A 121 -6.43 -4.46 -10.90
N ASP A 122 -7.32 -5.32 -11.40
CA ASP A 122 -6.97 -6.32 -12.40
C ASP A 122 -6.99 -5.73 -13.82
N LYS A 123 -5.82 -5.46 -14.36
CA LYS A 123 -5.59 -4.82 -15.67
C LYS A 123 -6.09 -5.64 -16.87
N ARG A 124 -6.38 -6.94 -16.67
CA ARG A 124 -6.87 -7.85 -17.71
C ARG A 124 -8.35 -7.64 -18.02
N ARG A 125 -9.11 -7.04 -17.09
CA ARG A 125 -10.57 -6.93 -17.14
C ARG A 125 -11.07 -5.93 -18.18
N SER A 126 -12.27 -6.20 -18.69
CA SER A 126 -12.94 -5.37 -19.70
C SER A 126 -13.18 -3.95 -19.21
N PHE A 127 -13.60 -3.78 -17.94
CA PHE A 127 -13.86 -2.47 -17.35
C PHE A 127 -12.58 -1.61 -17.30
N PHE A 128 -11.46 -2.17 -16.88
CA PHE A 128 -10.17 -1.47 -16.87
C PHE A 128 -9.77 -1.00 -18.29
N LYS A 129 -9.83 -1.91 -19.27
CA LYS A 129 -9.50 -1.61 -20.67
C LYS A 129 -10.43 -0.54 -21.27
N TRP A 130 -11.68 -0.54 -20.87
CA TRP A 130 -12.65 0.47 -21.25
C TRP A 130 -12.32 1.83 -20.63
N CYS A 131 -11.99 1.89 -19.33
CA CYS A 131 -11.53 3.12 -18.66
C CYS A 131 -10.31 3.73 -19.35
N GLN A 132 -9.32 2.92 -19.76
CA GLN A 132 -8.13 3.40 -20.48
C GLN A 132 -8.48 4.17 -21.76
N LYS A 133 -9.55 3.76 -22.45
CA LYS A 133 -9.98 4.41 -23.70
C LYS A 133 -10.87 5.62 -23.48
N THR A 134 -11.77 5.54 -22.50
CA THR A 134 -12.89 6.49 -22.33
C THR A 134 -12.57 7.59 -21.31
N ALA A 135 -11.81 7.28 -20.25
CA ALA A 135 -11.53 8.22 -19.18
C ALA A 135 -10.29 9.10 -19.43
N ASN A 136 -10.18 10.21 -18.68
CA ASN A 136 -8.88 10.85 -18.41
C ASN A 136 -8.10 9.89 -17.51
N PHE A 137 -7.31 9.00 -18.11
CA PHE A 137 -6.71 7.87 -17.45
C PHE A 137 -5.31 8.18 -16.93
N THR A 138 -5.08 7.89 -15.65
CA THR A 138 -3.77 7.98 -15.01
C THR A 138 -3.48 6.68 -14.28
N GLU A 139 -2.38 6.04 -14.62
CA GLU A 139 -1.86 4.87 -13.92
C GLU A 139 -0.60 5.27 -13.16
N LEU A 140 -0.63 5.09 -11.85
CA LEU A 140 0.50 5.34 -10.97
C LEU A 140 1.17 4.01 -10.65
N SER A 141 2.41 3.88 -11.00
CA SER A 141 3.23 2.71 -10.69
C SER A 141 4.47 3.16 -9.96
N VAL A 142 4.76 2.50 -8.86
CA VAL A 142 6.05 2.59 -8.20
C VAL A 142 7.01 1.76 -9.03
N GLY A 143 7.42 2.23 -10.17
CA GLY A 143 8.19 1.56 -11.23
C GLY A 143 9.19 0.47 -10.80
N LYS A 144 10.04 0.03 -11.70
CA LYS A 144 11.11 -0.94 -11.35
C LYS A 144 12.15 -0.36 -10.40
N ASP A 145 12.21 0.98 -10.31
CA ASP A 145 13.13 1.71 -9.45
C ASP A 145 12.35 2.41 -8.32
N VAL A 146 11.98 1.59 -7.34
CA VAL A 146 11.21 2.03 -6.15
C VAL A 146 11.98 3.09 -5.36
N GLU A 147 13.30 2.96 -5.28
CA GLU A 147 14.18 3.88 -4.56
C GLU A 147 14.20 5.26 -5.21
N GLU A 148 14.23 5.33 -6.54
CA GLU A 148 14.19 6.62 -7.27
C GLU A 148 12.84 7.33 -7.06
N THR A 149 11.74 6.58 -7.06
CA THR A 149 10.40 7.11 -6.75
C THR A 149 10.36 7.67 -5.32
N CYS A 150 10.87 6.92 -4.34
CA CYS A 150 10.96 7.37 -2.95
C CYS A 150 11.84 8.62 -2.81
N ALA A 151 13.00 8.66 -3.47
CA ALA A 151 13.88 9.82 -3.46
C ALA A 151 13.21 11.07 -4.06
N THR A 152 12.40 10.89 -5.10
CA THR A 152 11.63 11.98 -5.71
C THR A 152 10.58 12.51 -4.74
N LEU A 153 9.82 11.64 -4.09
CA LEU A 153 8.82 12.03 -3.08
C LEU A 153 9.44 12.81 -1.91
N ILE A 154 10.61 12.35 -1.41
CA ILE A 154 11.33 13.05 -0.34
C ILE A 154 11.70 14.47 -0.79
N LYS A 155 12.25 14.61 -1.99
CA LYS A 155 12.66 15.93 -2.53
C LYS A 155 11.45 16.85 -2.70
N GLU A 156 10.36 16.37 -3.28
CA GLU A 156 9.13 17.14 -3.45
C GLU A 156 8.58 17.67 -2.10
N VAL A 157 8.57 16.83 -1.06
CA VAL A 157 8.11 17.25 0.27
C VAL A 157 9.04 18.32 0.86
N CYS A 158 10.35 18.15 0.73
CA CYS A 158 11.34 19.11 1.22
C CYS A 158 11.26 20.44 0.46
N GLU A 159 11.18 20.41 -0.87
CA GLU A 159 11.07 21.59 -1.74
C GLU A 159 9.81 22.41 -1.44
N ASN A 160 8.65 21.73 -1.30
CA ASN A 160 7.39 22.37 -0.95
C ASN A 160 7.43 23.09 0.40
N ALA A 161 8.28 22.63 1.31
CA ALA A 161 8.47 23.24 2.63
C ALA A 161 9.61 24.28 2.66
N GLY A 162 10.41 24.38 1.59
CA GLY A 162 11.59 25.25 1.53
C GLY A 162 12.75 24.79 2.41
N VAL A 163 12.89 23.47 2.59
CA VAL A 163 13.95 22.82 3.37
C VAL A 163 14.78 21.95 2.43
N SER A 164 16.10 21.92 2.63
CA SER A 164 16.99 21.03 1.88
C SER A 164 17.32 19.75 2.66
N ILE A 165 17.70 18.69 1.96
CA ILE A 165 18.09 17.41 2.53
C ILE A 165 19.35 16.90 1.83
N THR A 166 20.27 16.30 2.59
CA THR A 166 21.50 15.73 2.04
C THR A 166 21.21 14.39 1.35
N ARG A 167 22.10 13.98 0.43
CA ARG A 167 21.98 12.71 -0.26
C ARG A 167 22.03 11.52 0.69
N ASP A 168 22.96 11.54 1.64
CA ASP A 168 23.13 10.47 2.64
C ASP A 168 21.89 10.33 3.53
N ALA A 169 21.24 11.46 3.86
CA ALA A 169 19.96 11.45 4.59
C ALA A 169 18.81 10.83 3.78
N VAL A 170 18.75 11.07 2.47
CA VAL A 170 17.76 10.44 1.58
C VAL A 170 17.97 8.92 1.53
N GLU A 171 19.21 8.48 1.31
CA GLU A 171 19.56 7.05 1.25
C GLU A 171 19.26 6.35 2.58
N LEU A 172 19.61 6.97 3.71
CA LEU A 172 19.31 6.44 5.04
C LEU A 172 17.81 6.37 5.32
N LEU A 173 17.05 7.39 4.95
CA LEU A 173 15.60 7.43 5.14
C LEU A 173 14.92 6.31 4.35
N ILE A 174 15.26 6.13 3.08
CA ILE A 174 14.75 5.06 2.22
C ILE A 174 15.04 3.69 2.84
N GLY A 175 16.27 3.46 3.31
CA GLY A 175 16.65 2.21 3.98
C GLY A 175 15.88 1.96 5.27
N LYS A 176 15.67 3.02 6.10
CA LYS A 176 14.94 2.87 7.37
C LYS A 176 13.46 2.54 7.19
N VAL A 177 12.81 3.03 6.14
CA VAL A 177 11.36 2.84 5.91
C VAL A 177 11.04 1.81 4.83
N ASN A 178 12.07 1.11 4.30
CA ASN A 178 11.93 0.05 3.30
C ASN A 178 11.06 0.44 2.10
N CYS A 179 11.32 1.61 1.53
CA CYS A 179 10.60 2.14 0.36
C CYS A 179 9.07 2.20 0.50
N ASN A 180 8.54 2.24 1.70
CA ASN A 180 7.11 2.44 1.90
C ASN A 180 6.76 3.91 1.65
N THR A 181 6.05 4.19 0.55
CA THR A 181 5.76 5.55 0.07
C THR A 181 5.04 6.41 1.10
N ARG A 182 4.09 5.84 1.85
CA ARG A 182 3.39 6.52 2.93
C ARG A 182 4.34 6.93 4.04
N LEU A 183 5.15 5.99 4.53
CA LEU A 183 6.13 6.25 5.58
C LEU A 183 7.18 7.25 5.11
N ILE A 184 7.65 7.15 3.86
CA ILE A 184 8.57 8.12 3.26
C ILE A 184 8.04 9.54 3.42
N VAL A 185 6.80 9.78 3.03
CA VAL A 185 6.22 11.13 3.05
C VAL A 185 5.95 11.59 4.48
N GLU A 186 5.40 10.74 5.36
CA GLU A 186 5.10 11.12 6.74
C GLU A 186 6.37 11.37 7.56
N GLU A 187 7.39 10.53 7.41
CA GLU A 187 8.67 10.72 8.08
C GLU A 187 9.42 11.95 7.53
N THR A 188 9.35 12.19 6.21
CA THR A 188 9.91 13.42 5.64
C THR A 188 9.21 14.67 6.15
N ARG A 189 7.87 14.67 6.25
CA ARG A 189 7.10 15.79 6.84
C ARG A 189 7.49 16.04 8.30
N LYS A 190 7.71 14.99 9.07
CA LYS A 190 8.19 15.08 10.46
C LYS A 190 9.56 15.73 10.51
N LEU A 191 10.52 15.28 9.69
CA LEU A 191 11.85 15.85 9.60
C LEU A 191 11.83 17.33 9.19
N VAL A 192 11.04 17.68 8.19
CA VAL A 192 10.83 19.06 7.73
C VAL A 192 10.25 19.94 8.84
N THR A 193 9.25 19.42 9.57
CA THR A 193 8.64 20.16 10.68
C THR A 193 9.63 20.41 11.80
N PHE A 194 10.47 19.43 12.11
CA PHE A 194 11.50 19.55 13.13
C PHE A 194 12.62 20.53 12.71
N ALA A 195 13.09 20.45 11.47
CA ALA A 195 14.14 21.32 10.96
C ALA A 195 13.70 22.79 10.89
N GLY A 196 12.46 23.05 10.43
CA GLY A 196 11.95 24.42 10.22
C GLY A 196 12.50 25.12 8.97
N LYS A 197 11.89 26.25 8.60
CA LYS A 197 12.31 27.01 7.41
C LYS A 197 13.67 27.69 7.64
N GLY A 198 14.56 27.64 6.63
CA GLY A 198 15.85 28.32 6.65
C GLY A 198 16.90 27.67 7.55
N SER A 199 16.66 26.43 7.99
CA SER A 199 17.62 25.63 8.73
C SER A 199 18.75 25.08 7.85
N GLU A 200 19.77 24.49 8.50
CA GLU A 200 20.73 23.65 7.79
C GLU A 200 20.01 22.47 7.10
N PRO A 201 20.60 21.90 6.03
CA PRO A 201 20.04 20.73 5.36
C PRO A 201 19.81 19.58 6.35
N ILE A 202 18.69 18.88 6.18
CA ILE A 202 18.41 17.65 6.92
C ILE A 202 19.55 16.66 6.69
N SER A 203 20.26 16.31 7.76
CA SER A 203 21.42 15.42 7.72
C SER A 203 21.00 13.97 8.03
N ASP A 204 21.88 13.01 7.67
CA ASP A 204 21.78 11.60 8.04
C ASP A 204 21.70 11.39 9.56
N ARG A 205 22.41 12.21 10.35
CA ARG A 205 22.33 12.18 11.81
C ARG A 205 20.92 12.51 12.29
N LEU A 206 20.27 13.54 11.76
CA LEU A 206 18.90 13.89 12.12
C LEU A 206 17.93 12.78 11.76
N VAL A 207 18.10 12.15 10.60
CA VAL A 207 17.33 10.97 10.19
C VAL A 207 17.57 9.80 11.13
N ALA A 208 18.83 9.55 11.54
CA ALA A 208 19.17 8.48 12.46
C ALA A 208 18.47 8.65 13.82
N ASP A 209 18.43 9.88 14.32
CA ASP A 209 17.88 10.21 15.66
C ASP A 209 16.34 10.21 15.67
N LEU A 210 15.69 10.70 14.61
CA LEU A 210 14.24 10.92 14.62
C LEU A 210 13.42 9.84 13.91
N VAL A 211 14.00 9.14 12.93
CA VAL A 211 13.26 8.13 12.16
C VAL A 211 13.50 6.75 12.73
N PRO A 212 12.45 6.05 13.19
CA PRO A 212 12.57 4.66 13.60
C PRO A 212 13.01 3.79 12.43
N ASN A 213 13.59 2.64 12.72
CA ASN A 213 13.86 1.65 11.70
C ASN A 213 12.59 0.84 11.43
N PHE A 214 11.92 1.14 10.30
CA PHE A 214 10.76 0.40 9.81
C PHE A 214 11.15 -0.69 8.80
N GLY A 215 12.46 -0.84 8.52
CA GLY A 215 12.99 -1.83 7.60
C GLY A 215 12.35 -3.17 7.86
N ASP A 216 12.25 -4.04 6.87
CA ASP A 216 11.48 -5.28 6.90
C ASP A 216 11.47 -5.83 8.32
N ALA A 217 10.32 -5.71 8.98
CA ALA A 217 10.08 -6.46 10.19
C ALA A 217 10.13 -7.91 9.73
N ASP A 218 11.36 -8.42 9.66
CA ASP A 218 11.63 -9.76 9.23
C ASP A 218 10.83 -10.65 10.17
N PHE A 219 9.77 -11.26 9.65
CA PHE A 219 8.99 -12.20 10.44
C PHE A 219 9.88 -13.34 10.95
N PHE A 220 11.05 -13.54 10.32
CA PHE A 220 12.11 -14.40 10.83
C PHE A 220 12.78 -13.80 12.07
N GLU A 221 12.99 -12.47 12.12
CA GLU A 221 13.54 -11.80 13.30
C GLU A 221 12.65 -12.01 14.53
N ALA A 222 11.33 -11.89 14.36
CA ALA A 222 10.38 -12.14 15.44
C ALA A 222 10.42 -13.60 15.92
N ALA A 223 10.57 -14.55 14.99
CA ALA A 223 10.75 -15.96 15.32
C ALA A 223 12.09 -16.22 16.03
N ASP A 224 13.17 -15.62 15.55
CA ASP A 224 14.51 -15.78 16.15
C ASP A 224 14.56 -15.19 17.57
N ALA A 225 13.96 -14.01 17.77
CA ALA A 225 13.86 -13.38 19.08
C ALA A 225 13.04 -14.24 20.07
N PHE A 226 11.91 -14.81 19.60
CA PHE A 226 11.06 -15.71 20.40
C PHE A 226 11.84 -16.96 20.84
N TYR A 227 12.50 -17.67 19.93
CA TYR A 227 13.26 -18.88 20.26
C TYR A 227 14.58 -18.59 20.99
N SER A 228 15.09 -17.36 20.94
CA SER A 228 16.21 -16.89 21.74
C SER A 228 15.79 -16.51 23.17
N LEU A 229 14.49 -16.61 23.52
CA LEU A 229 13.91 -16.27 24.81
C LEU A 229 14.15 -14.80 25.23
N LYS A 230 14.29 -13.89 24.26
CA LYS A 230 14.50 -12.46 24.46
C LYS A 230 13.17 -11.72 24.30
N LEU A 231 12.41 -11.61 25.39
CA LEU A 231 11.05 -11.07 25.37
C LEU A 231 10.98 -9.66 24.80
N GLU A 232 11.85 -8.76 25.24
CA GLU A 232 11.85 -7.35 24.79
C GLU A 232 12.08 -7.26 23.27
N TRP A 233 13.07 -7.97 22.78
CA TRP A 233 13.36 -8.04 21.34
C TRP A 233 12.20 -8.68 20.56
N ALA A 234 11.60 -9.74 21.07
CA ALA A 234 10.43 -10.37 20.43
C ALA A 234 9.23 -9.43 20.35
N LEU A 235 8.93 -8.68 21.43
CA LEU A 235 7.84 -7.72 21.44
C LEU A 235 8.09 -6.54 20.50
N GLU A 236 9.33 -6.06 20.41
CA GLU A 236 9.68 -4.96 19.52
C GLU A 236 9.62 -5.38 18.05
N SER A 237 10.14 -6.55 17.68
CA SER A 237 10.05 -7.08 16.31
C SER A 237 8.60 -7.39 15.92
N LEU A 238 7.77 -7.89 16.85
CA LEU A 238 6.32 -8.06 16.62
C LEU A 238 5.60 -6.72 16.40
N ARG A 239 5.91 -5.69 17.20
CA ARG A 239 5.34 -4.35 17.01
C ARG A 239 5.70 -3.79 15.64
N ARG A 240 6.96 -3.92 15.20
CA ARG A 240 7.41 -3.51 13.85
C ARG A 240 6.68 -4.29 12.76
N HIS A 241 6.57 -5.61 12.92
CA HIS A 241 5.86 -6.46 11.96
C HIS A 241 4.39 -6.05 11.79
N PHE A 242 3.64 -5.87 12.88
CA PHE A 242 2.23 -5.49 12.81
C PHE A 242 2.00 -4.02 12.45
N PHE A 243 3.01 -3.19 12.56
CA PHE A 243 2.96 -1.81 12.06
C PHE A 243 3.07 -1.75 10.53
N THR A 244 3.94 -2.57 9.94
CA THR A 244 4.18 -2.62 8.49
C THR A 244 3.25 -3.60 7.76
N ASN A 245 2.91 -4.71 8.41
CA ASN A 245 2.08 -5.78 7.87
C ASN A 245 0.99 -6.15 8.88
N SER A 246 -0.27 -6.06 8.49
CA SER A 246 -1.40 -6.48 9.33
C SER A 246 -1.62 -8.00 9.34
N GLU A 247 -0.85 -8.78 8.54
CA GLU A 247 -1.05 -10.22 8.41
C GLU A 247 -0.22 -11.03 9.41
N SER A 248 -0.90 -11.84 10.23
CA SER A 248 -0.26 -12.76 11.17
C SER A 248 0.19 -14.09 10.55
N ARG A 249 -0.34 -14.46 9.37
CA ARG A 249 -0.08 -15.76 8.72
C ARG A 249 1.40 -16.01 8.41
N PRO A 250 2.16 -15.08 7.82
CA PRO A 250 3.59 -15.27 7.54
C PRO A 250 4.39 -15.50 8.82
N LEU A 251 4.07 -14.77 9.89
CA LEU A 251 4.69 -14.91 11.19
C LEU A 251 4.43 -16.30 11.79
N LEU A 252 3.18 -16.76 11.78
CA LEU A 252 2.84 -18.10 12.26
C LEU A 252 3.52 -19.20 11.44
N ALA A 253 3.59 -19.05 10.11
CA ALA A 253 4.29 -19.97 9.23
C ALA A 253 5.80 -20.03 9.56
N SER A 254 6.42 -18.90 9.84
CA SER A 254 7.82 -18.82 10.28
C SER A 254 8.06 -19.54 11.61
N LEU A 255 7.20 -19.27 12.61
CA LEU A 255 7.26 -19.95 13.91
C LEU A 255 7.08 -21.48 13.77
N GLN A 256 6.12 -21.90 12.94
CA GLN A 256 5.90 -23.33 12.68
C GLN A 256 7.11 -24.00 11.99
N SER A 257 7.68 -23.34 10.99
CA SER A 257 8.88 -23.83 10.28
C SER A 257 10.07 -23.95 11.23
N ARG A 258 10.30 -22.94 12.07
CA ARG A 258 11.37 -22.94 13.05
C ARG A 258 11.15 -24.03 14.11
N ASN A 259 9.92 -24.19 14.60
CA ASN A 259 9.59 -25.25 15.57
C ASN A 259 9.83 -26.64 14.99
N ARG A 260 9.40 -26.88 13.73
CA ARG A 260 9.68 -28.14 13.03
C ARG A 260 11.17 -28.41 12.94
N LEU A 261 11.97 -27.44 12.53
CA LEU A 261 13.43 -27.56 12.45
C LEU A 261 14.05 -27.90 13.80
N LEU A 262 13.63 -27.23 14.88
CA LEU A 262 14.15 -27.51 16.23
C LEU A 262 13.81 -28.92 16.71
N ILE A 263 12.59 -29.40 16.43
CA ILE A 263 12.19 -30.77 16.74
C ILE A 263 13.06 -31.78 15.95
N GLN A 264 13.26 -31.54 14.64
CA GLN A 264 14.10 -32.39 13.81
C GLN A 264 15.55 -32.47 14.34
N LEU A 265 16.13 -31.30 14.63
CA LEU A 265 17.48 -31.22 15.20
C LEU A 265 17.57 -31.93 16.57
N ARG A 266 16.55 -31.81 17.39
CA ARG A 266 16.48 -32.47 18.68
C ARG A 266 16.45 -33.99 18.52
N VAL A 267 15.65 -34.53 17.62
CA VAL A 267 15.59 -35.97 17.32
C VAL A 267 16.94 -36.47 16.83
N LEU A 268 17.62 -35.73 15.94
CA LEU A 268 18.95 -36.12 15.45
C LEU A 268 20.02 -36.10 16.55
N LEU A 269 19.94 -35.14 17.49
CA LEU A 269 20.79 -35.08 18.66
C LEU A 269 20.57 -36.29 19.60
N ASP A 270 19.30 -36.57 19.89
CA ASP A 270 18.93 -37.69 20.78
C ASP A 270 19.30 -39.08 20.17
N ALA A 271 19.24 -39.17 18.83
CA ALA A 271 19.71 -40.34 18.08
C ALA A 271 21.25 -40.42 17.96
N GLY A 272 21.99 -39.40 18.41
CA GLY A 272 23.45 -39.33 18.28
C GLY A 272 23.95 -39.12 16.85
N ALA A 273 23.05 -38.79 15.91
CA ALA A 273 23.38 -38.59 14.50
C ALA A 273 24.11 -37.26 14.24
N VAL A 274 23.91 -36.28 15.09
CA VAL A 274 24.61 -34.99 15.06
C VAL A 274 25.11 -34.61 16.45
N ARG A 275 26.18 -33.82 16.52
CA ARG A 275 26.75 -33.33 17.78
C ARG A 275 26.90 -31.81 17.74
N ILE A 276 26.61 -31.16 18.86
CA ILE A 276 26.82 -29.71 19.00
C ILE A 276 28.25 -29.48 19.47
N GLY A 277 29.09 -28.97 18.59
CA GLY A 277 30.44 -28.50 18.92
C GLY A 277 30.45 -27.03 19.33
N ALA A 278 31.63 -26.51 19.65
CA ALA A 278 31.83 -25.07 20.03
C ALA A 278 31.35 -24.06 18.96
N ARG A 279 31.29 -24.47 17.68
CA ARG A 279 30.83 -23.64 16.54
C ARG A 279 29.45 -24.07 16.00
N GLY A 280 28.67 -24.83 16.77
CA GLY A 280 27.39 -25.41 16.35
C GLY A 280 27.55 -26.85 15.77
N ILE A 281 26.56 -27.26 14.96
CA ILE A 281 26.57 -28.60 14.32
C ILE A 281 27.42 -28.50 13.03
N SER A 282 28.29 -29.50 12.82
CA SER A 282 29.14 -29.53 11.64
C SER A 282 28.32 -29.81 10.37
N LYS A 283 28.77 -29.26 9.23
CA LYS A 283 28.14 -29.53 7.94
C LYS A 283 28.20 -31.00 7.54
N SER A 284 29.32 -31.68 7.86
CA SER A 284 29.53 -33.13 7.61
C SER A 284 28.54 -33.99 8.38
N ASP A 285 28.24 -33.65 9.65
CA ASP A 285 27.26 -34.38 10.45
C ASP A 285 25.85 -34.22 9.90
N LEU A 286 25.50 -33.02 9.45
CA LEU A 286 24.19 -32.74 8.81
C LEU A 286 24.04 -33.50 7.49
N GLU A 287 25.10 -33.54 6.66
CA GLU A 287 25.09 -34.26 5.38
C GLU A 287 24.97 -35.78 5.61
N ALA A 288 25.68 -36.34 6.60
CA ALA A 288 25.58 -37.75 6.98
C ALA A 288 24.18 -38.08 7.53
N ALA A 289 23.63 -37.23 8.39
CA ALA A 289 22.28 -37.37 8.91
C ALA A 289 21.22 -37.28 7.79
N ALA A 290 21.38 -36.37 6.82
CA ALA A 290 20.48 -36.25 5.67
C ALA A 290 20.48 -37.52 4.79
N GLN A 291 21.63 -38.19 4.61
CA GLN A 291 21.71 -39.47 3.90
C GLN A 291 20.99 -40.60 4.62
N THR A 292 21.07 -40.62 5.95
CA THR A 292 20.47 -41.68 6.76
C THR A 292 18.99 -41.49 7.02
N TYR A 293 18.57 -40.24 7.28
CA TYR A 293 17.22 -39.92 7.75
C TYR A 293 16.43 -39.02 6.78
N GLY A 294 17.01 -38.63 5.65
CA GLY A 294 16.41 -37.66 4.72
C GLY A 294 15.07 -38.06 4.11
N HIS A 295 14.72 -39.35 4.19
CA HIS A 295 13.41 -39.84 3.76
C HIS A 295 12.29 -39.63 4.80
N HIS A 296 12.64 -39.20 6.01
CA HIS A 296 11.74 -39.02 7.14
C HIS A 296 11.46 -37.54 7.45
N PHE A 297 12.13 -36.63 6.78
CA PHE A 297 12.04 -35.19 6.91
C PHE A 297 11.80 -34.56 5.53
#